data_818b9436e6cd8b9b2b5302f94a159a10
#
_entry.id   818b9436e6cd8b9b2b5302f94a159a10
#
_cell.length_a   1.000
_cell.length_b   1.000
_cell.length_c   1.000
_cell.angle_alpha   90.00
_cell.angle_beta   90.00
_cell.angle_gamma   90.00
#
_symmetry.space_group_name_H-M   'P 1'
#
loop_
_entity.id
_entity.type
_entity.pdbx_description
1 polymer ?
#
loop_
_entity_poly.entity_id
_entity_poly.type
_entity_poly.pdbx_seq_one_letter_code
_entity_poly.pdbx_strand_id
1 'polypeptide(L)'
;ERALGAIGEMPGLEKIIIMKDEFTHADKRVMSLSDVRSLGVRLLARDKLSYERRWRSVELLDPMTIVYTSGTTGRQKGAVHTHFSINSACCRDMRLVPEYRADDVMLAFLPLAHTYERECGHGSAMHAAVTVAYSSPITLVADLQIFRPTLFMSVPRIYERIYMAMRDMASQSPIKKKIFDFAIRTGLALTEARADRDGFIDMSEGIDFTAGLGRRLVFKYRLVDKLVFSKVREKLGGRFRFAF
;
A
#
# COMPACT_ATOMS: atom_id res chain seq x y z
N GLU A 1 10.24 -21.80 11.04
CA GLU A 1 10.00 -22.88 12.02
C GLU A 1 8.79 -23.73 11.62
N ARG A 2 7.59 -23.16 11.38
CA ARG A 2 6.38 -23.93 11.02
C ARG A 2 6.56 -24.81 9.77
N ALA A 3 7.16 -24.28 8.70
CA ALA A 3 7.43 -25.04 7.48
C ALA A 3 8.46 -26.16 7.70
N LEU A 4 9.44 -25.94 8.55
CA LEU A 4 10.43 -26.95 8.93
C LEU A 4 9.81 -28.07 9.76
N GLY A 5 8.88 -27.75 10.66
CA GLY A 5 8.13 -28.74 11.45
C GLY A 5 7.23 -29.62 10.61
N ALA A 6 6.67 -29.10 9.52
CA ALA A 6 5.74 -29.81 8.64
C ALA A 6 6.42 -30.53 7.46
N ILE A 7 7.74 -30.46 7.33
CA ILE A 7 8.48 -30.97 6.16
C ILE A 7 8.27 -32.49 5.93
N GLY A 8 8.07 -33.26 7.00
CA GLY A 8 7.76 -34.68 6.96
C GLY A 8 6.34 -35.02 6.45
N GLU A 9 5.41 -34.07 6.60
CA GLU A 9 4.00 -34.25 6.22
C GLU A 9 3.72 -33.81 4.78
N MET A 10 4.75 -33.27 4.09
CA MET A 10 4.65 -32.76 2.71
C MET A 10 5.55 -33.59 1.76
N PRO A 11 5.13 -34.77 1.32
CA PRO A 11 5.96 -35.65 0.49
C PRO A 11 6.31 -35.04 -0.88
N GLY A 12 5.47 -34.14 -1.41
CA GLY A 12 5.74 -33.42 -2.66
C GLY A 12 6.61 -32.18 -2.52
N LEU A 13 7.03 -31.81 -1.29
CA LEU A 13 7.85 -30.63 -1.06
C LEU A 13 9.32 -30.96 -1.34
N GLU A 14 9.86 -30.40 -2.42
CA GLU A 14 11.23 -30.64 -2.87
C GLU A 14 12.24 -29.73 -2.15
N LYS A 15 11.90 -28.45 -1.95
CA LYS A 15 12.81 -27.46 -1.37
C LYS A 15 12.10 -26.47 -0.46
N ILE A 16 12.78 -26.11 0.63
CA ILE A 16 12.46 -24.95 1.48
C ILE A 16 13.59 -23.94 1.35
N ILE A 17 13.27 -22.74 0.93
CA ILE A 17 14.24 -21.66 0.80
C ILE A 17 14.06 -20.71 2.00
N ILE A 18 15.11 -20.58 2.79
CA ILE A 18 15.16 -19.64 3.89
C ILE A 18 15.67 -18.30 3.36
N MET A 19 14.88 -17.25 3.55
CA MET A 19 15.17 -15.89 3.08
C MET A 19 16.27 -15.22 3.93
N LYS A 20 17.39 -15.92 4.08
CA LYS A 20 18.64 -15.45 4.69
C LYS A 20 19.80 -15.86 3.80
N ASP A 21 20.82 -15.01 3.72
CA ASP A 21 21.98 -15.28 2.89
C ASP A 21 22.82 -16.45 3.42
N GLU A 22 22.92 -16.60 4.74
CA GLU A 22 23.60 -17.71 5.37
C GLU A 22 22.62 -18.47 6.26
N PHE A 23 22.42 -19.73 5.95
CA PHE A 23 21.60 -20.65 6.73
C PHE A 23 21.98 -22.09 6.40
N THR A 24 22.22 -22.90 7.44
CA THR A 24 22.51 -24.32 7.31
C THR A 24 21.46 -25.15 8.04
N HIS A 25 21.10 -26.28 7.48
CA HIS A 25 20.14 -27.21 8.05
C HIS A 25 20.52 -28.66 7.70
N ALA A 26 20.21 -29.61 8.59
CA ALA A 26 20.54 -31.03 8.36
C ALA A 26 19.75 -31.65 7.20
N ASP A 27 18.49 -31.21 6.97
CA ASP A 27 17.69 -31.67 5.84
C ASP A 27 18.15 -30.97 4.55
N LYS A 28 18.59 -31.77 3.57
CA LYS A 28 19.08 -31.30 2.26
C LYS A 28 18.04 -30.60 1.40
N ARG A 29 16.77 -30.67 1.77
CA ARG A 29 15.69 -29.89 1.12
C ARG A 29 15.71 -28.42 1.53
N VAL A 30 16.36 -28.08 2.64
CA VAL A 30 16.46 -26.71 3.13
C VAL A 30 17.69 -26.03 2.54
N MET A 31 17.49 -24.86 1.95
CA MET A 31 18.52 -24.07 1.30
C MET A 31 18.48 -22.62 1.78
N SER A 32 19.63 -21.96 1.80
CA SER A 32 19.71 -20.51 2.00
C SER A 32 19.37 -19.75 0.72
N LEU A 33 19.13 -18.45 0.82
CA LEU A 33 18.94 -17.60 -0.35
C LEU A 33 20.21 -17.50 -1.19
N SER A 34 21.41 -17.52 -0.58
CA SER A 34 22.70 -17.53 -1.28
C SER A 34 22.93 -18.82 -2.07
N ASP A 35 22.48 -19.96 -1.57
CA ASP A 35 22.53 -21.23 -2.33
C ASP A 35 21.71 -21.14 -3.59
N VAL A 36 20.50 -20.59 -3.52
CA VAL A 36 19.60 -20.39 -4.67
C VAL A 36 20.23 -19.45 -5.70
N ARG A 37 20.79 -18.32 -5.23
CA ARG A 37 21.52 -17.38 -6.11
C ARG A 37 22.68 -18.06 -6.83
N SER A 38 23.44 -18.87 -6.11
CA SER A 38 24.56 -19.63 -6.68
C SER A 38 24.09 -20.64 -7.73
N LEU A 39 22.95 -21.30 -7.51
CA LEU A 39 22.32 -22.17 -8.50
C LEU A 39 21.92 -21.39 -9.75
N GLY A 40 21.32 -20.20 -9.59
CA GLY A 40 20.93 -19.33 -10.69
C GLY A 40 22.12 -18.88 -11.54
N VAL A 41 23.22 -18.46 -10.91
CA VAL A 41 24.45 -18.11 -11.62
C VAL A 41 24.98 -19.27 -12.45
N ARG A 42 25.06 -20.49 -11.88
CA ARG A 42 25.47 -21.68 -12.61
C ARG A 42 24.56 -22.04 -13.79
N LEU A 43 23.24 -21.88 -13.62
CA LEU A 43 22.27 -22.10 -14.67
C LEU A 43 22.47 -21.13 -15.82
N LEU A 44 22.58 -19.83 -15.54
CA LEU A 44 22.79 -18.80 -16.57
C LEU A 44 24.16 -18.93 -17.27
N ALA A 45 25.17 -19.44 -16.59
CA ALA A 45 26.48 -19.75 -17.23
C ALA A 45 26.37 -20.86 -18.28
N ARG A 46 25.49 -21.85 -18.06
CA ARG A 46 25.26 -22.97 -19.01
C ARG A 46 24.24 -22.60 -20.09
N ASP A 47 23.26 -21.84 -19.77
CA ASP A 47 22.14 -21.47 -20.64
C ASP A 47 21.66 -20.05 -20.37
N LYS A 48 22.28 -19.10 -21.07
CA LYS A 48 22.03 -17.66 -20.93
C LYS A 48 20.58 -17.24 -21.21
N LEU A 49 19.87 -18.02 -22.02
CA LEU A 49 18.49 -17.72 -22.43
C LEU A 49 17.44 -18.47 -21.60
N SER A 50 17.84 -19.27 -20.61
CA SER A 50 16.91 -20.07 -19.81
C SER A 50 15.85 -19.24 -19.11
N TYR A 51 16.25 -18.10 -18.53
CA TYR A 51 15.32 -17.15 -17.88
C TYR A 51 14.38 -16.52 -18.89
N GLU A 52 14.92 -16.04 -20.02
CA GLU A 52 14.13 -15.38 -21.06
C GLU A 52 13.09 -16.32 -21.67
N ARG A 53 13.48 -17.54 -22.01
CA ARG A 53 12.51 -18.55 -22.49
C ARG A 53 11.40 -18.82 -21.50
N ARG A 54 11.72 -18.87 -20.20
CA ARG A 54 10.75 -19.18 -19.17
C ARG A 54 9.71 -18.05 -19.00
N TRP A 55 10.13 -16.81 -18.86
CA TRP A 55 9.15 -15.73 -18.70
C TRP A 55 8.35 -15.46 -20.00
N ARG A 56 8.94 -15.69 -21.18
CA ARG A 56 8.23 -15.57 -22.46
C ARG A 56 7.22 -16.70 -22.70
N SER A 57 7.32 -17.81 -22.01
CA SER A 57 6.36 -18.92 -22.11
C SER A 57 5.14 -18.74 -21.19
N VAL A 58 5.11 -17.69 -20.38
CA VAL A 58 3.96 -17.42 -19.50
C VAL A 58 2.81 -16.85 -20.31
N GLU A 59 1.64 -17.48 -20.20
CA GLU A 59 0.42 -17.09 -20.86
C GLU A 59 -0.52 -16.31 -19.94
N LEU A 60 -1.41 -15.51 -20.52
CA LEU A 60 -2.34 -14.68 -19.75
C LEU A 60 -3.26 -15.47 -18.80
N LEU A 61 -3.61 -16.70 -19.19
CA LEU A 61 -4.47 -17.56 -18.38
C LEU A 61 -3.72 -18.45 -17.40
N ASP A 62 -2.40 -18.41 -17.39
CA ASP A 62 -1.62 -19.13 -16.40
C ASP A 62 -1.92 -18.60 -14.98
N PRO A 63 -1.95 -19.50 -13.98
CA PRO A 63 -2.03 -19.11 -12.58
C PRO A 63 -0.85 -18.24 -12.15
N MET A 64 -1.13 -17.02 -11.74
CA MET A 64 -0.10 -16.10 -11.24
C MET A 64 0.08 -16.23 -9.73
N THR A 65 -1.03 -16.33 -8.99
CA THR A 65 -0.99 -16.36 -7.53
C THR A 65 -2.26 -16.99 -6.95
N ILE A 66 -2.13 -17.50 -5.73
CA ILE A 66 -3.27 -17.99 -4.93
C ILE A 66 -3.38 -17.13 -3.68
N VAL A 67 -4.56 -16.56 -3.47
CA VAL A 67 -4.87 -15.76 -2.27
C VAL A 67 -5.83 -16.54 -1.39
N TYR A 68 -5.41 -16.84 -0.17
CA TYR A 68 -6.26 -17.54 0.79
C TYR A 68 -7.21 -16.56 1.48
N THR A 69 -8.50 -16.90 1.47
CA THR A 69 -9.55 -16.14 2.16
C THR A 69 -10.08 -16.95 3.34
N SER A 70 -10.57 -16.26 4.36
CA SER A 70 -11.12 -16.86 5.60
C SER A 70 -12.49 -17.50 5.39
N GLY A 71 -12.85 -18.03 4.28
CA GLY A 71 -14.11 -18.68 3.94
C GLY A 71 -15.22 -18.65 5.01
N THR A 72 -16.45 -18.40 4.63
CA THR A 72 -17.62 -18.38 5.54
C THR A 72 -17.87 -19.70 6.28
N THR A 73 -17.28 -20.79 5.80
CA THR A 73 -17.42 -22.18 6.34
C THR A 73 -16.28 -22.60 7.27
N GLY A 74 -15.39 -21.64 7.68
CA GLY A 74 -14.27 -21.91 8.59
C GLY A 74 -13.03 -22.53 7.92
N ARG A 75 -13.13 -23.14 6.75
CA ARG A 75 -11.97 -23.61 5.98
C ARG A 75 -11.48 -22.50 5.06
N GLN A 76 -10.17 -22.25 5.06
CA GLN A 76 -9.55 -21.32 4.13
C GLN A 76 -9.72 -21.82 2.68
N LYS A 77 -10.08 -20.91 1.78
CA LYS A 77 -10.23 -21.19 0.35
C LYS A 77 -9.15 -20.42 -0.41
N GLY A 78 -8.43 -21.11 -1.29
CA GLY A 78 -7.43 -20.49 -2.16
C GLY A 78 -8.10 -20.00 -3.44
N ALA A 79 -8.25 -18.67 -3.58
CA ALA A 79 -8.68 -18.05 -4.82
C ALA A 79 -7.48 -17.97 -5.79
N VAL A 80 -7.60 -18.62 -6.94
CA VAL A 80 -6.58 -18.60 -7.98
C VAL A 80 -6.76 -17.36 -8.84
N HIS A 81 -5.72 -16.56 -8.96
CA HIS A 81 -5.65 -15.42 -9.86
C HIS A 81 -4.71 -15.74 -11.03
N THR A 82 -5.17 -15.47 -12.24
CA THR A 82 -4.35 -15.57 -13.45
C THR A 82 -3.63 -14.25 -13.74
N HIS A 83 -2.64 -14.27 -14.62
CA HIS A 83 -2.01 -13.03 -15.11
C HIS A 83 -3.05 -12.10 -15.75
N PHE A 84 -4.04 -12.63 -16.46
CA PHE A 84 -5.13 -11.85 -17.03
C PHE A 84 -5.96 -11.13 -15.96
N SER A 85 -6.40 -11.84 -14.91
CA SER A 85 -7.27 -11.25 -13.89
C SER A 85 -6.57 -10.13 -13.12
N ILE A 86 -5.32 -10.33 -12.72
CA ILE A 86 -4.53 -9.30 -12.01
C ILE A 86 -4.25 -8.10 -12.92
N ASN A 87 -3.76 -8.34 -14.15
CA ASN A 87 -3.47 -7.24 -15.08
C ASN A 87 -4.73 -6.43 -15.41
N SER A 88 -5.87 -7.09 -15.64
CA SER A 88 -7.14 -6.41 -15.92
C SER A 88 -7.59 -5.54 -14.76
N ALA A 89 -7.44 -6.00 -13.52
CA ALA A 89 -7.78 -5.24 -12.33
C ALA A 89 -6.83 -4.04 -12.15
N CYS A 90 -5.52 -4.24 -12.22
CA CYS A 90 -4.55 -3.15 -12.15
C CYS A 90 -4.79 -2.08 -13.24
N CYS A 91 -5.05 -2.49 -14.49
CA CYS A 91 -5.36 -1.55 -15.58
C CYS A 91 -6.66 -0.78 -15.34
N ARG A 92 -7.68 -1.42 -14.76
CA ARG A 92 -8.92 -0.75 -14.37
C ARG A 92 -8.67 0.27 -13.27
N ASP A 93 -7.95 -0.12 -12.22
CA ASP A 93 -7.65 0.73 -11.09
C ASP A 93 -6.86 1.98 -11.52
N MET A 94 -5.90 1.83 -12.43
CA MET A 94 -5.16 2.95 -13.01
C MET A 94 -6.04 3.94 -13.79
N ARG A 95 -7.17 3.50 -14.36
CA ARG A 95 -8.13 4.37 -15.08
C ARG A 95 -9.08 5.11 -14.13
N LEU A 96 -9.32 4.56 -12.94
CA LEU A 96 -10.26 5.10 -11.95
C LEU A 96 -9.60 6.07 -10.97
N VAL A 97 -8.28 6.10 -10.97
CA VAL A 97 -7.47 6.82 -10.00
C VAL A 97 -6.80 8.03 -10.65
N PRO A 98 -6.50 9.09 -9.89
CA PRO A 98 -5.69 10.20 -10.38
C PRO A 98 -4.41 9.71 -11.03
N GLU A 99 -3.97 10.43 -12.05
CA GLU A 99 -2.80 10.07 -12.84
C GLU A 99 -1.57 9.74 -12.00
N TYR A 100 -1.05 8.54 -12.19
CA TYR A 100 0.25 8.14 -11.63
C TYR A 100 1.36 8.93 -12.32
N ARG A 101 2.36 9.33 -11.57
CA ARG A 101 3.51 10.09 -12.06
C ARG A 101 4.80 9.32 -11.86
N ALA A 102 5.77 9.56 -12.72
CA ALA A 102 7.07 8.88 -12.66
C ALA A 102 7.85 9.16 -11.36
N ASP A 103 7.58 10.30 -10.70
CA ASP A 103 8.18 10.68 -9.42
C ASP A 103 7.34 10.30 -8.20
N ASP A 104 6.25 9.57 -8.40
CA ASP A 104 5.45 9.06 -7.30
C ASP A 104 6.20 8.01 -6.48
N VAL A 105 5.91 8.04 -5.20
CA VAL A 105 6.38 7.06 -4.21
C VAL A 105 5.17 6.50 -3.48
N MET A 106 4.97 5.20 -3.59
CA MET A 106 3.94 4.47 -2.85
C MET A 106 4.53 3.82 -1.62
N LEU A 107 3.89 3.97 -0.47
CA LEU A 107 4.27 3.30 0.76
C LEU A 107 3.41 2.05 0.95
N ALA A 108 4.00 0.86 0.73
CA ALA A 108 3.36 -0.44 0.89
C ALA A 108 3.61 -0.97 2.31
N PHE A 109 2.56 -1.10 3.12
CA PHE A 109 2.66 -1.57 4.51
C PHE A 109 1.57 -2.58 4.89
N LEU A 110 0.54 -2.72 4.08
CA LEU A 110 -0.48 -3.75 4.27
C LEU A 110 0.08 -5.13 3.84
N PRO A 111 -0.49 -6.23 4.33
CA PRO A 111 -0.01 -7.56 3.96
C PRO A 111 -0.18 -7.85 2.46
N LEU A 112 0.91 -8.16 1.76
CA LEU A 112 0.87 -8.61 0.36
C LEU A 112 0.11 -9.95 0.16
N ALA A 113 -0.18 -10.66 1.24
CA ALA A 113 -1.06 -11.82 1.23
C ALA A 113 -2.54 -11.44 0.99
N HIS A 114 -2.90 -10.18 1.19
CA HIS A 114 -4.25 -9.66 0.94
C HIS A 114 -4.33 -9.06 -0.48
N THR A 115 -5.44 -9.31 -1.18
CA THR A 115 -5.66 -8.87 -2.57
C THR A 115 -5.52 -7.36 -2.73
N TYR A 116 -6.06 -6.58 -1.81
CA TYR A 116 -6.05 -5.12 -1.88
C TYR A 116 -4.63 -4.54 -2.01
N GLU A 117 -3.69 -4.91 -1.12
CA GLU A 117 -2.31 -4.43 -1.21
C GLU A 117 -1.59 -5.03 -2.42
N ARG A 118 -1.83 -6.32 -2.71
CA ARG A 118 -1.17 -7.01 -3.82
C ARG A 118 -1.56 -6.43 -5.18
N GLU A 119 -2.81 -6.09 -5.37
CA GLU A 119 -3.40 -5.69 -6.65
C GLU A 119 -3.43 -4.17 -6.78
N CYS A 120 -4.22 -3.48 -5.93
CA CYS A 120 -4.38 -2.02 -6.00
C CYS A 120 -3.11 -1.27 -5.54
N GLY A 121 -2.36 -1.82 -4.59
CA GLY A 121 -1.08 -1.27 -4.15
C GLY A 121 0.06 -1.66 -5.08
N HIS A 122 0.67 -2.79 -4.78
CA HIS A 122 1.91 -3.24 -5.43
C HIS A 122 1.75 -3.48 -6.95
N GLY A 123 0.68 -4.14 -7.37
CA GLY A 123 0.43 -4.44 -8.78
C GLY A 123 0.25 -3.17 -9.62
N SER A 124 -0.59 -2.23 -9.16
CA SER A 124 -0.81 -0.96 -9.85
C SER A 124 0.45 -0.10 -9.89
N ALA A 125 1.23 -0.07 -8.80
CA ALA A 125 2.51 0.65 -8.77
C ALA A 125 3.52 0.08 -9.78
N MET A 126 3.59 -1.25 -9.92
CA MET A 126 4.44 -1.90 -10.93
C MET A 126 4.00 -1.55 -12.36
N HIS A 127 2.70 -1.55 -12.65
CA HIS A 127 2.17 -1.17 -13.96
C HIS A 127 2.46 0.30 -14.30
N ALA A 128 2.39 1.17 -13.30
CA ALA A 128 2.64 2.59 -13.45
C ALA A 128 4.13 2.98 -13.38
N ALA A 129 5.03 2.02 -13.16
CA ALA A 129 6.45 2.24 -12.90
C ALA A 129 6.74 3.20 -11.73
N VAL A 130 5.89 3.17 -10.70
CA VAL A 130 6.00 3.96 -9.49
C VAL A 130 6.99 3.33 -8.52
N THR A 131 7.76 4.14 -7.81
CA THR A 131 8.64 3.66 -6.73
C THR A 131 7.82 3.10 -5.57
N VAL A 132 8.10 1.86 -5.16
CA VAL A 132 7.47 1.24 -3.99
C VAL A 132 8.46 1.20 -2.83
N ALA A 133 8.13 1.88 -1.74
CA ALA A 133 8.82 1.79 -0.46
C ALA A 133 8.05 0.82 0.45
N TYR A 134 8.73 -0.16 1.01
CA TYR A 134 8.12 -1.14 1.92
C TYR A 134 8.23 -0.70 3.36
N SER A 135 7.15 -0.84 4.10
CA SER A 135 7.01 -0.47 5.49
C SER A 135 6.26 -1.55 6.29
N SER A 136 6.03 -1.30 7.54
CA SER A 136 5.20 -2.13 8.41
C SER A 136 4.28 -1.26 9.26
N PRO A 137 3.18 -1.80 9.81
CA PRO A 137 2.33 -1.05 10.74
C PRO A 137 3.06 -0.51 11.98
N ILE A 138 4.22 -1.08 12.33
CA ILE A 138 5.02 -0.67 13.49
C ILE A 138 5.88 0.55 13.14
N THR A 139 6.50 0.54 11.95
CA THR A 139 7.44 1.58 11.50
C THR A 139 6.76 2.69 10.68
N LEU A 140 5.48 2.54 10.36
CA LEU A 140 4.73 3.39 9.44
C LEU A 140 4.95 4.89 9.68
N VAL A 141 4.86 5.36 10.94
CA VAL A 141 4.97 6.79 11.24
C VAL A 141 6.37 7.34 10.95
N ALA A 142 7.42 6.55 11.24
CA ALA A 142 8.80 6.91 10.91
C ALA A 142 9.03 6.87 9.39
N ASP A 143 8.52 5.84 8.74
CA ASP A 143 8.69 5.60 7.31
C ASP A 143 7.97 6.66 6.45
N LEU A 144 6.84 7.20 6.90
CA LEU A 144 6.18 8.36 6.28
C LEU A 144 7.11 9.58 6.20
N GLN A 145 7.97 9.79 7.20
CA GLN A 145 8.92 10.90 7.21
C GLN A 145 10.16 10.62 6.35
N ILE A 146 10.60 9.36 6.31
CA ILE A 146 11.79 8.94 5.56
C ILE A 146 11.49 8.90 4.06
N PHE A 147 10.44 8.20 3.67
CA PHE A 147 10.10 7.96 2.25
C PHE A 147 9.27 9.07 1.64
N ARG A 148 8.57 9.87 2.45
CA ARG A 148 7.74 10.99 2.02
C ARG A 148 6.83 10.60 0.85
N PRO A 149 5.93 9.60 1.04
CA PRO A 149 5.13 9.05 -0.04
C PRO A 149 4.20 10.09 -0.65
N THR A 150 3.91 9.90 -1.94
CA THR A 150 2.89 10.66 -2.66
C THR A 150 1.56 9.90 -2.74
N LEU A 151 1.65 8.57 -2.66
CA LEU A 151 0.53 7.64 -2.74
C LEU A 151 0.50 6.72 -1.52
N PHE A 152 -0.70 6.38 -1.08
CA PHE A 152 -0.86 5.60 0.13
C PHE A 152 -2.12 4.72 0.04
N MET A 153 -1.91 3.40 -0.05
CA MET A 153 -3.01 2.45 0.10
C MET A 153 -3.26 2.18 1.57
N SER A 154 -4.49 2.36 2.03
CA SER A 154 -4.78 2.21 3.45
C SER A 154 -6.17 1.62 3.72
N VAL A 155 -6.46 1.40 4.97
CA VAL A 155 -7.75 0.92 5.46
C VAL A 155 -8.31 1.89 6.48
N PRO A 156 -9.63 2.00 6.65
CA PRO A 156 -10.27 2.98 7.54
C PRO A 156 -9.65 3.04 8.93
N ARG A 157 -9.28 1.90 9.50
CA ARG A 157 -8.67 1.80 10.83
C ARG A 157 -7.35 2.56 10.98
N ILE A 158 -6.59 2.73 9.90
CA ILE A 158 -5.33 3.50 9.95
C ILE A 158 -5.64 4.99 10.03
N TYR A 159 -6.62 5.49 9.26
CA TYR A 159 -7.06 6.88 9.34
C TYR A 159 -7.64 7.21 10.72
N GLU A 160 -8.43 6.31 11.29
CA GLU A 160 -8.94 6.44 12.65
C GLU A 160 -7.80 6.55 13.68
N ARG A 161 -6.79 5.70 13.58
CA ARG A 161 -5.60 5.74 14.45
C ARG A 161 -4.85 7.07 14.33
N ILE A 162 -4.63 7.54 13.10
CA ILE A 162 -3.97 8.83 12.85
C ILE A 162 -4.80 9.96 13.49
N TYR A 163 -6.10 9.97 13.26
CA TYR A 163 -7.01 10.96 13.85
C TYR A 163 -6.98 10.92 15.37
N MET A 164 -7.08 9.73 15.98
CA MET A 164 -7.04 9.57 17.44
C MET A 164 -5.70 10.05 18.02
N ALA A 165 -4.58 9.68 17.42
CA ALA A 165 -3.27 10.13 17.88
C ALA A 165 -3.13 11.68 17.83
N MET A 166 -3.64 12.31 16.78
CA MET A 166 -3.66 13.78 16.69
C MET A 166 -4.57 14.43 17.73
N ARG A 167 -5.74 13.85 17.95
CA ARG A 167 -6.68 14.31 18.97
C ARG A 167 -6.09 14.22 20.38
N ASP A 168 -5.43 13.11 20.68
CA ASP A 168 -4.80 12.88 21.99
C ASP A 168 -3.64 13.87 22.23
N MET A 169 -2.82 14.13 21.21
CA MET A 169 -1.79 15.17 21.29
C MET A 169 -2.39 16.59 21.50
N ALA A 170 -3.49 16.89 20.82
CA ALA A 170 -4.18 18.17 20.99
C ALA A 170 -4.80 18.28 22.39
N SER A 171 -5.28 17.18 22.97
CA SER A 171 -5.94 17.12 24.28
C SER A 171 -5.00 17.40 25.45
N GLN A 172 -3.67 17.38 25.23
CA GLN A 172 -2.69 17.75 26.26
C GLN A 172 -2.76 19.24 26.68
N SER A 173 -3.47 20.08 25.92
CA SER A 173 -3.68 21.48 26.24
C SER A 173 -5.11 21.90 25.86
N PRO A 174 -5.87 22.57 26.79
CA PRO A 174 -7.21 23.03 26.49
C PRO A 174 -7.29 23.94 25.26
N ILE A 175 -6.25 24.76 25.03
CA ILE A 175 -6.17 25.67 23.88
C ILE A 175 -5.97 24.88 22.60
N LYS A 176 -5.00 23.95 22.59
CA LYS A 176 -4.74 23.09 21.42
C LYS A 176 -5.96 22.27 21.06
N LYS A 177 -6.67 21.72 22.06
CA LYS A 177 -7.91 20.97 21.84
C LYS A 177 -8.97 21.82 21.16
N LYS A 178 -9.22 23.04 21.65
CA LYS A 178 -10.19 23.97 21.03
C LYS A 178 -9.83 24.30 19.57
N ILE A 179 -8.55 24.53 19.29
CA ILE A 179 -8.06 24.78 17.93
C ILE A 179 -8.26 23.56 17.05
N PHE A 180 -7.95 22.37 17.54
CA PHE A 180 -8.15 21.11 16.82
C PHE A 180 -9.63 20.86 16.51
N ASP A 181 -10.51 20.97 17.51
CA ASP A 181 -11.95 20.78 17.35
C ASP A 181 -12.55 21.83 16.37
N PHE A 182 -12.04 23.06 16.41
CA PHE A 182 -12.42 24.09 15.44
C PHE A 182 -11.93 23.75 14.02
N ALA A 183 -10.71 23.22 13.88
CA ALA A 183 -10.17 22.80 12.59
C ALA A 183 -11.00 21.67 11.97
N ILE A 184 -11.33 20.64 12.75
CA ILE A 184 -12.15 19.52 12.29
C ILE A 184 -13.53 20.00 11.82
N ARG A 185 -14.22 20.82 12.63
CA ARG A 185 -15.53 21.38 12.23
C ARG A 185 -15.44 22.23 10.97
N THR A 186 -14.36 23.00 10.82
CA THR A 186 -14.17 23.84 9.64
C THR A 186 -13.88 22.99 8.40
N GLY A 187 -13.09 21.92 8.54
CA GLY A 187 -12.83 20.97 7.47
C GLY A 187 -14.10 20.27 7.00
N LEU A 188 -14.89 19.74 7.93
CA LEU A 188 -16.17 19.10 7.62
C LEU A 188 -17.13 20.08 6.92
N ALA A 189 -17.28 21.30 7.42
CA ALA A 189 -18.12 22.32 6.79
C ALA A 189 -17.64 22.68 5.36
N LEU A 190 -16.32 22.66 5.10
CA LEU A 190 -15.78 22.84 3.76
C LEU A 190 -16.15 21.65 2.85
N THR A 191 -15.97 20.43 3.35
CA THR A 191 -16.30 19.20 2.64
C THR A 191 -17.79 19.16 2.28
N GLU A 192 -18.67 19.43 3.23
CA GLU A 192 -20.12 19.49 3.02
C GLU A 192 -20.51 20.58 2.00
N ALA A 193 -19.90 21.75 2.06
CA ALA A 193 -20.18 22.86 1.14
C ALA A 193 -19.70 22.59 -0.30
N ARG A 194 -18.84 21.62 -0.50
CA ARG A 194 -18.31 21.19 -1.80
C ARG A 194 -19.02 19.98 -2.39
N ALA A 195 -19.72 19.23 -1.55
CA ALA A 195 -20.48 18.08 -2.01
C ALA A 195 -21.60 18.51 -2.97
N ASP A 196 -21.76 17.79 -4.06
CA ASP A 196 -22.89 17.93 -4.95
C ASP A 196 -24.18 17.39 -4.30
N ARG A 197 -25.27 17.36 -5.07
CA ARG A 197 -26.58 16.89 -4.58
C ARG A 197 -26.59 15.41 -4.17
N ASP A 198 -25.68 14.63 -4.74
CA ASP A 198 -25.54 13.20 -4.48
C ASP A 198 -24.45 12.90 -3.43
N GLY A 199 -23.82 13.95 -2.88
CA GLY A 199 -22.78 13.85 -1.86
C GLY A 199 -21.36 13.64 -2.38
N PHE A 200 -21.15 13.70 -3.70
CA PHE A 200 -19.81 13.57 -4.30
C PHE A 200 -19.04 14.89 -4.26
N ILE A 201 -17.74 14.78 -4.14
CA ILE A 201 -16.81 15.91 -4.14
C ILE A 201 -15.85 15.73 -5.30
N ASP A 202 -15.72 16.77 -6.11
CA ASP A 202 -14.72 16.80 -7.16
C ASP A 202 -13.32 16.91 -6.53
N MET A 203 -12.52 15.86 -6.72
CA MET A 203 -11.15 15.69 -6.24
C MET A 203 -10.13 15.82 -7.38
N SER A 204 -10.53 16.34 -8.52
CA SER A 204 -9.65 16.52 -9.69
C SER A 204 -8.40 17.33 -9.31
N GLU A 205 -7.29 16.97 -9.92
CA GLU A 205 -6.02 17.65 -9.65
C GLU A 205 -6.06 19.11 -10.09
N GLY A 206 -5.46 20.00 -9.28
CA GLY A 206 -5.42 21.44 -9.57
C GLY A 206 -6.69 22.20 -9.22
N ILE A 207 -7.72 21.53 -8.70
CA ILE A 207 -8.95 22.21 -8.31
C ILE A 207 -8.71 23.12 -7.08
N ASP A 208 -9.20 24.34 -7.16
CA ASP A 208 -9.23 25.22 -5.98
C ASP A 208 -10.37 24.79 -5.05
N PHE A 209 -9.99 24.12 -3.95
CA PHE A 209 -10.92 23.67 -2.92
C PHE A 209 -11.73 24.81 -2.24
N THR A 210 -11.38 26.06 -2.47
CA THR A 210 -12.08 27.21 -1.91
C THR A 210 -12.94 27.97 -2.94
N ALA A 211 -12.85 27.60 -4.21
CA ALA A 211 -13.62 28.27 -5.27
C ALA A 211 -15.12 28.15 -5.06
N GLY A 212 -15.84 29.24 -5.25
CA GLY A 212 -17.31 29.30 -5.10
C GLY A 212 -17.84 29.30 -3.66
N LEU A 213 -16.98 29.18 -2.67
CA LEU A 213 -17.38 29.15 -1.26
C LEU A 213 -17.46 30.56 -0.63
N GLY A 214 -18.28 30.70 0.40
CA GLY A 214 -18.44 31.96 1.13
C GLY A 214 -17.13 32.43 1.78
N ARG A 215 -16.80 33.73 1.65
CA ARG A 215 -15.56 34.34 2.15
C ARG A 215 -15.25 34.02 3.61
N ARG A 216 -16.26 33.90 4.47
CA ARG A 216 -16.12 33.54 5.88
C ARG A 216 -15.58 32.13 6.09
N LEU A 217 -16.10 31.15 5.33
CA LEU A 217 -15.64 29.76 5.42
C LEU A 217 -14.22 29.62 4.88
N VAL A 218 -13.94 30.26 3.77
CA VAL A 218 -12.59 30.30 3.16
C VAL A 218 -11.56 30.89 4.13
N PHE A 219 -11.89 32.00 4.79
CA PHE A 219 -10.98 32.61 5.78
C PHE A 219 -10.72 31.65 6.96
N LYS A 220 -11.76 31.04 7.52
CA LYS A 220 -11.62 30.05 8.61
C LYS A 220 -10.76 28.87 8.16
N TYR A 221 -11.02 28.34 6.96
CA TYR A 221 -10.25 27.23 6.41
C TYR A 221 -8.78 27.57 6.26
N ARG A 222 -8.43 28.70 5.65
CA ARG A 222 -7.03 29.15 5.50
C ARG A 222 -6.31 29.29 6.84
N LEU A 223 -7.03 29.76 7.87
CA LEU A 223 -6.47 29.87 9.21
C LEU A 223 -6.18 28.50 9.83
N VAL A 224 -7.14 27.57 9.79
CA VAL A 224 -6.93 26.23 10.35
C VAL A 224 -6.00 25.38 9.50
N ASP A 225 -5.95 25.62 8.20
CA ASP A 225 -4.98 24.96 7.32
C ASP A 225 -3.55 25.29 7.76
N LYS A 226 -3.24 26.55 7.97
CA LYS A 226 -1.92 26.99 8.45
C LYS A 226 -1.59 26.47 9.85
N LEU A 227 -2.58 26.43 10.76
CA LEU A 227 -2.33 26.07 12.16
C LEU A 227 -2.34 24.56 12.42
N VAL A 228 -3.13 23.79 11.66
CA VAL A 228 -3.38 22.37 11.93
C VAL A 228 -3.12 21.52 10.70
N PHE A 229 -3.80 21.71 9.56
CA PHE A 229 -3.76 20.77 8.45
C PHE A 229 -2.40 20.73 7.74
N SER A 230 -1.70 21.87 7.63
CA SER A 230 -0.33 21.88 7.10
C SER A 230 0.61 21.00 7.93
N LYS A 231 0.49 21.04 9.27
CA LYS A 231 1.29 20.21 10.17
C LYS A 231 0.92 18.73 10.07
N VAL A 232 -0.34 18.42 9.80
CA VAL A 232 -0.79 17.04 9.53
C VAL A 232 -0.18 16.54 8.24
N ARG A 233 -0.27 17.33 7.15
CA ARG A 233 0.37 16.98 5.88
C ARG A 233 1.87 16.78 6.02
N GLU A 234 2.54 17.66 6.76
CA GLU A 234 3.96 17.53 7.05
C GLU A 234 4.29 16.22 7.76
N LYS A 235 3.49 15.82 8.76
CA LYS A 235 3.63 14.52 9.45
C LYS A 235 3.37 13.32 8.56
N LEU A 236 2.62 13.47 7.48
CA LEU A 236 2.42 12.46 6.44
C LEU A 236 3.52 12.49 5.36
N GLY A 237 4.60 13.23 5.58
CA GLY A 237 5.73 13.35 4.65
C GLY A 237 5.70 14.57 3.74
N GLY A 238 4.62 15.38 3.76
CA GLY A 238 4.52 16.67 3.06
C GLY A 238 4.37 16.61 1.53
N ARG A 239 4.39 15.40 0.92
CA ARG A 239 4.26 15.21 -0.54
C ARG A 239 2.99 14.46 -0.93
N PHE A 240 2.15 14.20 0.03
CA PHE A 240 0.97 13.36 -0.10
C PHE A 240 -0.02 13.94 -1.12
N ARG A 241 -0.36 13.19 -2.15
CA ARG A 241 -1.29 13.59 -3.22
C ARG A 241 -2.67 12.97 -2.99
N PHE A 242 -2.74 11.65 -2.88
CA PHE A 242 -3.99 10.94 -2.64
C PHE A 242 -3.78 9.61 -1.92
N ALA A 243 -4.87 9.10 -1.35
CA ALA A 243 -4.95 7.80 -0.70
C ALA A 243 -6.25 7.09 -1.10
N PHE A 244 -6.21 5.79 -1.04
CA PHE A 244 -7.36 4.91 -1.28
C PHE A 244 -7.81 4.27 0.03
#